data_fd00613ac2a97fea5018ecbe44d60da1
#
_entry.id   fd00613ac2a97fea5018ecbe44d60da1
#
_cell.length_a   1.000
_cell.length_b   1.000
_cell.length_c   1.000
_cell.angle_alpha   90.00
_cell.angle_beta   90.00
_cell.angle_gamma   90.00
#
_symmetry.space_group_name_H-M   'P 1'
#
loop_
_entity.id
_entity.type
_entity.pdbx_description
1 polymer ?
#
loop_
_entity_poly.entity_id
_entity_poly.type
_entity_poly.pdbx_seq_one_letter_code
_entity_poly.pdbx_strand_id
1 'polypeptide(L)'
;GSEMCIRDRPTADLLIRTSSLHGTTVEGEIIPTLIDEIPMIAVMAAFAEGTTVIRDAQELKVKESDRIAVVTEGLKRMGTDIQPTDDGMIIHGGKPLHGAEINSYLDHRIAMSFAVAGTICDGTLTIKDGDCVKISYPEFYEDLYSLGK
;
A
#
# COMPACT_ATOMS: atom_id res chain seq x y z
N GLY A 1 28.68 10.38 13.84
CA GLY A 1 27.28 10.36 13.54
C GLY A 1 26.82 9.33 12.53
N SER A 2 27.33 9.29 11.31
CA SER A 2 26.80 8.39 10.27
C SER A 2 27.14 6.90 10.48
N GLU A 3 28.24 6.59 11.15
CA GLU A 3 28.64 5.20 11.42
C GLU A 3 27.79 4.51 12.50
N MET A 4 27.26 5.25 13.48
CA MET A 4 26.38 4.70 14.50
C MET A 4 25.03 4.25 13.91
N CYS A 5 24.49 4.98 12.94
CA CYS A 5 23.22 4.60 12.28
C CYS A 5 23.30 3.29 11.49
N ILE A 6 24.48 2.88 11.03
CA ILE A 6 24.67 1.64 10.26
C ILE A 6 24.85 0.42 11.18
N ARG A 7 25.44 0.60 12.37
CA ARG A 7 25.71 -0.48 13.32
C ARG A 7 24.52 -0.82 14.21
N ASP A 8 23.62 0.13 14.46
CA ASP A 8 22.51 -0.01 15.41
C ASP A 8 21.14 -0.16 14.70
N ARG A 9 21.11 -0.70 13.48
CA ARG A 9 19.83 -1.06 12.87
C ARG A 9 19.18 -2.16 13.70
N PRO A 10 17.97 -1.94 14.22
CA PRO A 10 17.27 -2.99 14.95
C PRO A 10 17.04 -4.17 14.01
N THR A 11 17.46 -5.34 14.42
CA THR A 11 17.16 -6.61 13.77
C THR A 11 16.11 -7.34 14.58
N ALA A 12 15.15 -7.96 13.90
CA ALA A 12 14.09 -8.71 14.56
C ALA A 12 13.70 -9.93 13.73
N ASP A 13 13.32 -10.99 14.42
CA ASP A 13 12.62 -12.11 13.79
C ASP A 13 11.12 -11.81 13.80
N LEU A 14 10.48 -11.88 12.64
CA LEU A 14 9.05 -11.61 12.48
C LEU A 14 8.28 -12.92 12.28
N LEU A 15 7.34 -13.19 13.18
CA LEU A 15 6.38 -14.27 12.99
C LEU A 15 5.05 -13.70 12.46
N ILE A 16 4.75 -13.97 11.20
CA ILE A 16 3.52 -13.52 10.54
C ILE A 16 2.55 -14.70 10.46
N ARG A 17 1.32 -14.50 10.93
CA ARG A 17 0.25 -15.49 10.89
C ARG A 17 -0.98 -14.89 10.21
N THR A 18 -1.74 -15.74 9.53
CA THR A 18 -3.06 -15.37 9.03
C THR A 18 -3.94 -14.86 10.16
N SER A 19 -4.56 -13.71 9.97
CA SER A 19 -5.44 -13.07 10.95
C SER A 19 -6.56 -12.31 10.24
N SER A 20 -7.64 -12.03 10.97
CA SER A 20 -8.69 -11.11 10.51
C SER A 20 -8.25 -9.69 10.79
N LEU A 21 -8.15 -8.86 9.74
CA LEU A 21 -7.82 -7.46 9.86
C LEU A 21 -9.07 -6.63 10.16
N HIS A 22 -8.93 -5.63 10.99
CA HIS A 22 -10.00 -4.68 11.34
C HIS A 22 -9.56 -3.25 11.09
N GLY A 23 -10.55 -2.40 10.76
CA GLY A 23 -10.34 -0.98 10.57
C GLY A 23 -9.75 -0.31 11.82
N THR A 24 -8.92 0.70 11.60
CA THR A 24 -8.25 1.46 12.65
C THR A 24 -7.98 2.90 12.19
N THR A 25 -7.52 3.73 13.11
CA THR A 25 -7.03 5.08 12.78
C THR A 25 -5.50 5.11 12.80
N VAL A 26 -4.91 5.61 11.72
CA VAL A 26 -3.46 5.80 11.56
C VAL A 26 -3.22 7.30 11.44
N GLU A 27 -2.65 7.91 12.47
CA GLU A 27 -2.49 9.37 12.55
C GLU A 27 -1.32 9.77 13.47
N GLY A 28 -0.93 11.03 13.43
CA GLY A 28 0.01 11.63 14.37
C GLY A 28 1.46 11.22 14.15
N GLU A 29 2.20 11.03 15.23
CA GLU A 29 3.65 10.86 15.22
C GLU A 29 4.16 9.60 14.51
N ILE A 30 3.30 8.62 14.26
CA ILE A 30 3.67 7.41 13.52
C ILE A 30 3.72 7.64 12.00
N ILE A 31 3.00 8.64 11.49
CA ILE A 31 2.89 8.90 10.05
C ILE A 31 4.24 9.10 9.38
N PRO A 32 5.16 9.93 9.88
CA PRO A 32 6.47 10.10 9.23
C PRO A 32 7.26 8.80 9.08
N THR A 33 7.10 7.87 10.02
CA THR A 33 7.78 6.57 9.98
C THR A 33 7.12 5.57 9.03
N LEU A 34 5.84 5.77 8.72
CA LEU A 34 5.03 4.89 7.86
C LEU A 34 4.73 5.50 6.48
N ILE A 35 5.22 6.70 6.19
CA ILE A 35 4.76 7.47 5.03
C ILE A 35 4.90 6.71 3.71
N ASP A 36 5.96 5.96 3.54
CA ASP A 36 6.20 5.18 2.32
C ASP A 36 5.44 3.85 2.30
N GLU A 37 4.97 3.37 3.43
CA GLU A 37 4.15 2.16 3.58
C GLU A 37 2.64 2.44 3.52
N ILE A 38 2.21 3.71 3.57
CA ILE A 38 0.79 4.08 3.54
C ILE A 38 0.04 3.48 2.34
N PRO A 39 0.59 3.41 1.12
CA PRO A 39 -0.09 2.75 0.00
C PRO A 39 -0.43 1.28 0.30
N MET A 40 0.50 0.54 0.92
CA MET A 40 0.25 -0.85 1.31
C MET A 40 -0.74 -0.95 2.47
N ILE A 41 -0.66 -0.05 3.45
CA ILE A 41 -1.63 0.02 4.56
C ILE A 41 -3.03 0.28 4.02
N ALA A 42 -3.20 1.15 3.02
CA ALA A 42 -4.48 1.40 2.38
C ALA A 42 -5.03 0.16 1.66
N VAL A 43 -4.18 -0.60 0.98
CA VAL A 43 -4.55 -1.89 0.38
C VAL A 43 -5.02 -2.87 1.46
N MET A 44 -4.26 -3.02 2.55
CA MET A 44 -4.66 -3.88 3.67
C MET A 44 -6.00 -3.43 4.27
N ALA A 45 -6.21 -2.13 4.41
CA ALA A 45 -7.45 -1.55 4.92
C ALA A 45 -8.67 -1.85 4.03
N ALA A 46 -8.47 -1.95 2.71
CA ALA A 46 -9.54 -2.32 1.79
C ALA A 46 -10.05 -3.75 1.99
N PHE A 47 -9.18 -4.65 2.45
CA PHE A 47 -9.54 -6.04 2.81
C PHE A 47 -9.96 -6.20 4.27
N ALA A 48 -9.65 -5.23 5.14
CA ALA A 48 -9.99 -5.27 6.57
C ALA A 48 -11.48 -5.01 6.79
N GLU A 49 -12.06 -5.63 7.82
CA GLU A 49 -13.43 -5.33 8.21
C GLU A 49 -13.53 -3.96 8.89
N GLY A 50 -14.55 -3.18 8.51
CA GLY A 50 -14.82 -1.88 9.11
C GLY A 50 -14.11 -0.72 8.42
N THR A 51 -13.92 0.37 9.15
CA THR A 51 -13.41 1.63 8.60
C THR A 51 -12.00 1.90 9.09
N THR A 52 -11.11 2.19 8.14
CA THR A 52 -9.76 2.71 8.42
C THR A 52 -9.71 4.19 8.05
N VAL A 53 -9.15 5.00 8.94
CA VAL A 53 -8.93 6.44 8.72
C VAL A 53 -7.43 6.70 8.77
N ILE A 54 -6.90 7.31 7.71
CA ILE A 54 -5.52 7.77 7.63
C ILE A 54 -5.54 9.28 7.60
N ARG A 55 -4.80 9.93 8.51
CA ARG A 55 -4.71 11.39 8.66
C ARG A 55 -3.26 11.84 8.79
N ASP A 56 -3.04 13.15 8.79
CA ASP A 56 -1.72 13.78 8.96
C ASP A 56 -0.68 13.34 7.91
N ALA A 57 -1.14 12.81 6.78
CA ALA A 57 -0.31 12.22 5.72
C ALA A 57 -0.25 13.09 4.46
N GLN A 58 -0.38 14.43 4.58
CA GLN A 58 -0.33 15.36 3.45
C GLN A 58 0.95 15.28 2.63
N GLU A 59 2.05 14.81 3.21
CA GLU A 59 3.32 14.60 2.50
C GLU A 59 3.20 13.60 1.35
N LEU A 60 2.21 12.71 1.38
CA LEU A 60 1.92 11.77 0.28
C LEU A 60 1.60 12.46 -1.06
N LYS A 61 1.12 13.70 -1.01
CA LYS A 61 0.77 14.48 -2.22
C LYS A 61 1.98 14.96 -3.01
N VAL A 62 3.15 14.99 -2.40
CA VAL A 62 4.39 15.52 -2.98
C VAL A 62 5.49 14.46 -3.11
N LYS A 63 5.11 13.18 -3.13
CA LYS A 63 6.01 12.06 -3.42
C LYS A 63 6.20 11.91 -4.94
N GLU A 64 6.64 10.75 -5.42
CA GLU A 64 6.80 10.44 -6.85
C GLU A 64 5.50 10.63 -7.64
N SER A 65 4.38 10.47 -6.95
CA SER A 65 3.03 10.78 -7.41
C SER A 65 2.23 11.42 -6.27
N ASP A 66 1.03 11.97 -6.55
CA ASP A 66 0.05 12.22 -5.48
C ASP A 66 -0.53 10.87 -5.02
N ARG A 67 0.13 10.26 -4.04
CA ARG A 67 -0.22 8.92 -3.56
C ARG A 67 -1.63 8.85 -2.96
N ILE A 68 -2.16 9.93 -2.39
CA ILE A 68 -3.55 9.98 -1.90
C ILE A 68 -4.51 9.79 -3.08
N ALA A 69 -4.33 10.58 -4.13
CA ALA A 69 -5.18 10.52 -5.33
C ALA A 69 -5.05 9.17 -6.05
N VAL A 70 -3.82 8.70 -6.26
CA VAL A 70 -3.54 7.47 -7.02
C VAL A 70 -4.05 6.22 -6.29
N VAL A 71 -3.82 6.11 -4.99
CA VAL A 71 -4.33 4.99 -4.17
C VAL A 71 -5.85 5.01 -4.15
N THR A 72 -6.45 6.19 -3.98
CA THR A 72 -7.91 6.34 -4.01
C THR A 72 -8.50 5.89 -5.35
N GLU A 73 -7.91 6.33 -6.46
CA GLU A 73 -8.36 5.93 -7.81
C GLU A 73 -8.25 4.41 -7.98
N GLY A 74 -7.10 3.84 -7.66
CA GLY A 74 -6.85 2.41 -7.84
C GLY A 74 -7.79 1.53 -7.01
N LEU A 75 -7.95 1.82 -5.73
CA LEU A 75 -8.85 1.06 -4.86
C LEU A 75 -10.33 1.22 -5.24
N LYS A 76 -10.76 2.41 -5.70
CA LYS A 76 -12.11 2.59 -6.25
C LYS A 76 -12.36 1.70 -7.47
N ARG A 77 -11.39 1.61 -8.39
CA ARG A 77 -11.48 0.74 -9.56
C ARG A 77 -11.62 -0.74 -9.18
N MET A 78 -11.02 -1.15 -8.06
CA MET A 78 -11.14 -2.50 -7.52
C MET A 78 -12.43 -2.74 -6.71
N GLY A 79 -13.27 -1.71 -6.52
CA GLY A 79 -14.57 -1.81 -5.83
C GLY A 79 -14.56 -1.38 -4.36
N THR A 80 -13.48 -0.79 -3.86
CA THR A 80 -13.43 -0.26 -2.49
C THR A 80 -14.23 1.03 -2.36
N ASP A 81 -14.97 1.16 -1.26
CA ASP A 81 -15.54 2.43 -0.83
C ASP A 81 -14.46 3.24 -0.09
N ILE A 82 -13.85 4.16 -0.80
CA ILE A 82 -12.75 4.99 -0.31
C ILE A 82 -12.96 6.45 -0.66
N GLN A 83 -12.64 7.34 0.27
CA GLN A 83 -12.74 8.79 0.10
C GLN A 83 -11.42 9.45 0.45
N PRO A 84 -10.84 10.27 -0.46
CA PRO A 84 -9.67 11.07 -0.12
C PRO A 84 -10.07 12.21 0.81
N THR A 85 -9.15 12.60 1.68
CA THR A 85 -9.23 13.83 2.48
C THR A 85 -8.06 14.74 2.12
N ASP A 86 -8.01 15.94 2.70
CA ASP A 86 -6.93 16.89 2.44
C ASP A 86 -5.55 16.34 2.87
N ASP A 87 -5.51 15.48 3.87
CA ASP A 87 -4.31 14.97 4.50
C ASP A 87 -4.26 13.44 4.61
N GLY A 88 -5.16 12.73 3.91
CA GLY A 88 -5.20 11.27 3.98
C GLY A 88 -6.39 10.66 3.26
N MET A 89 -7.00 9.63 3.86
CA MET A 89 -8.12 8.92 3.25
C MET A 89 -8.96 8.16 4.29
N ILE A 90 -10.23 7.94 3.95
CA ILE A 90 -11.17 7.12 4.72
C ILE A 90 -11.51 5.90 3.86
N ILE A 91 -11.31 4.70 4.38
CA ILE A 91 -11.45 3.44 3.67
C ILE A 91 -12.46 2.57 4.40
N HIS A 92 -13.55 2.22 3.72
CA HIS A 92 -14.55 1.27 4.21
C HIS A 92 -14.28 -0.08 3.56
N GLY A 93 -13.61 -0.97 4.29
CA GLY A 93 -13.17 -2.27 3.80
C GLY A 93 -14.19 -3.39 4.00
N GLY A 94 -13.72 -4.64 3.83
CA GLY A 94 -14.51 -5.83 4.08
C GLY A 94 -15.38 -6.30 2.92
N LYS A 95 -15.32 -5.61 1.77
CA LYS A 95 -15.98 -6.07 0.53
C LYS A 95 -14.97 -6.82 -0.34
N PRO A 96 -15.41 -7.84 -1.10
CA PRO A 96 -14.55 -8.48 -2.09
C PRO A 96 -14.04 -7.45 -3.12
N LEU A 97 -12.74 -7.48 -3.39
CA LEU A 97 -12.14 -6.66 -4.43
C LEU A 97 -11.99 -7.45 -5.72
N HIS A 98 -12.19 -6.79 -6.84
CA HIS A 98 -12.06 -7.37 -8.16
C HIS A 98 -10.89 -6.76 -8.94
N GLY A 99 -10.38 -7.51 -9.92
CA GLY A 99 -9.32 -7.05 -10.81
C GLY A 99 -9.75 -5.82 -11.61
N ALA A 100 -8.77 -4.97 -11.89
CA ALA A 100 -8.96 -3.73 -12.64
C ALA A 100 -7.65 -3.34 -13.34
N GLU A 101 -7.72 -2.35 -14.20
CA GLU A 101 -6.52 -1.70 -14.74
C GLU A 101 -6.12 -0.54 -13.81
N ILE A 102 -4.91 -0.62 -13.26
CA ILE A 102 -4.34 0.36 -12.34
C ILE A 102 -3.19 1.07 -13.03
N ASN A 103 -3.18 2.39 -12.96
CA ASN A 103 -2.04 3.19 -13.39
C ASN A 103 -1.09 3.41 -12.19
N SER A 104 0.17 2.98 -12.32
CA SER A 104 1.17 3.21 -11.27
C SER A 104 1.69 4.64 -11.23
N TYR A 105 1.51 5.39 -12.32
CA TYR A 105 2.11 6.72 -12.52
C TYR A 105 3.64 6.73 -12.29
N LEU A 106 4.29 5.61 -12.66
CA LEU A 106 5.73 5.37 -12.47
C LEU A 106 6.17 5.39 -10.99
N ASP A 107 5.23 5.32 -10.06
CA ASP A 107 5.51 5.22 -8.63
C ASP A 107 5.64 3.73 -8.25
N HIS A 108 6.87 3.34 -7.90
CA HIS A 108 7.20 1.96 -7.55
C HIS A 108 6.45 1.46 -6.31
N ARG A 109 6.16 2.33 -5.32
CA ARG A 109 5.38 1.97 -4.12
C ARG A 109 3.93 1.65 -4.47
N ILE A 110 3.35 2.41 -5.39
CA ILE A 110 2.01 2.15 -5.92
C ILE A 110 1.98 0.82 -6.67
N ALA A 111 2.93 0.61 -7.60
CA ALA A 111 2.99 -0.62 -8.37
C ALA A 111 3.11 -1.86 -7.48
N MET A 112 4.02 -1.84 -6.48
CA MET A 112 4.20 -2.95 -5.54
C MET A 112 2.96 -3.21 -4.69
N SER A 113 2.32 -2.16 -4.16
CA SER A 113 1.12 -2.30 -3.31
C SER A 113 -0.05 -2.92 -4.06
N PHE A 114 -0.29 -2.48 -5.31
CA PHE A 114 -1.36 -3.07 -6.12
C PHE A 114 -0.99 -4.46 -6.67
N ALA A 115 0.29 -4.76 -6.90
CA ALA A 115 0.69 -6.13 -7.24
C ALA A 115 0.36 -7.12 -6.11
N VAL A 116 0.59 -6.73 -4.85
CA VAL A 116 0.17 -7.53 -3.68
C VAL A 116 -1.36 -7.65 -3.64
N ALA A 117 -2.12 -6.56 -3.86
CA ALA A 117 -3.58 -6.61 -3.94
C ALA A 117 -4.07 -7.60 -5.01
N GLY A 118 -3.36 -7.68 -6.15
CA GLY A 118 -3.66 -8.61 -7.24
C GLY A 118 -3.55 -10.08 -6.87
N THR A 119 -2.80 -10.44 -5.83
CA THR A 119 -2.68 -11.85 -5.39
C THR A 119 -3.92 -12.37 -4.66
N ILE A 120 -4.79 -11.47 -4.20
CA ILE A 120 -5.95 -11.80 -3.35
C ILE A 120 -7.27 -11.23 -3.88
N CYS A 121 -7.29 -10.45 -4.97
CA CYS A 121 -8.52 -9.98 -5.60
C CYS A 121 -9.10 -11.02 -6.56
N ASP A 122 -10.38 -10.91 -6.85
CA ASP A 122 -11.05 -11.74 -7.86
C ASP A 122 -10.75 -11.21 -9.27
N GLY A 123 -10.37 -12.10 -10.18
CA GLY A 123 -10.11 -11.75 -11.58
C GLY A 123 -8.68 -11.23 -11.82
N THR A 124 -8.48 -10.54 -12.94
CA THR A 124 -7.16 -10.09 -13.37
C THR A 124 -6.94 -8.62 -13.04
N LEU A 125 -5.84 -8.33 -12.36
CA LEU A 125 -5.37 -6.97 -12.12
C LEU A 125 -4.21 -6.67 -13.07
N THR A 126 -4.30 -5.57 -13.81
CA THR A 126 -3.25 -5.10 -14.72
C THR A 126 -2.67 -3.80 -14.19
N ILE A 127 -1.35 -3.72 -14.10
CA ILE A 127 -0.65 -2.52 -13.63
C ILE A 127 0.09 -1.90 -14.82
N LYS A 128 -0.36 -0.72 -15.24
CA LYS A 128 0.33 0.07 -16.26
C LYS A 128 1.65 0.58 -15.68
N ASP A 129 2.72 0.47 -16.48
CA ASP A 129 4.09 0.85 -16.10
C ASP A 129 4.59 0.13 -14.84
N GLY A 130 4.15 -1.12 -14.61
CA GLY A 130 4.50 -1.92 -13.44
C GLY A 130 6.00 -2.22 -13.31
N ASP A 131 6.78 -2.10 -14.40
CA ASP A 131 8.24 -2.27 -14.39
C ASP A 131 8.99 -1.21 -13.55
N CYS A 132 8.32 -0.13 -13.16
CA CYS A 132 8.91 0.89 -12.29
C CYS A 132 9.32 0.36 -10.91
N VAL A 133 8.84 -0.80 -10.50
CA VAL A 133 9.30 -1.49 -9.27
C VAL A 133 10.83 -1.72 -9.26
N LYS A 134 11.45 -1.87 -10.43
CA LYS A 134 12.89 -2.07 -10.58
C LYS A 134 13.74 -0.91 -10.05
N ILE A 135 13.14 0.26 -9.84
CA ILE A 135 13.80 1.44 -9.26
C ILE A 135 14.31 1.15 -7.84
N SER A 136 13.53 0.41 -7.06
CA SER A 136 13.85 0.12 -5.65
C SER A 136 13.96 -1.37 -5.33
N TYR A 137 13.30 -2.23 -6.11
CA TYR A 137 13.27 -3.66 -5.86
C TYR A 137 13.23 -4.44 -7.20
N PRO A 138 14.38 -4.65 -7.86
CA PRO A 138 14.43 -5.28 -9.19
C PRO A 138 13.80 -6.67 -9.26
N GLU A 139 13.94 -7.48 -8.20
CA GLU A 139 13.47 -8.87 -8.12
C GLU A 139 12.04 -8.98 -7.56
N PHE A 140 11.34 -7.86 -7.33
CA PHE A 140 10.05 -7.84 -6.62
C PHE A 140 9.03 -8.85 -7.16
N TYR A 141 8.82 -8.89 -8.48
CA TYR A 141 7.82 -9.80 -9.05
C TYR A 141 8.25 -11.28 -8.95
N GLU A 142 9.53 -11.59 -9.08
CA GLU A 142 10.06 -12.95 -8.93
C GLU A 142 9.82 -13.43 -7.49
N ASP A 143 10.14 -12.59 -6.52
CA ASP A 143 9.95 -12.91 -5.11
C ASP A 143 8.46 -13.03 -4.77
N LEU A 144 7.61 -12.11 -5.23
CA LEU A 144 6.17 -12.14 -4.99
C LEU A 144 5.57 -13.46 -5.53
N TYR A 145 5.90 -13.85 -6.76
CA TYR A 145 5.40 -15.10 -7.35
C TYR A 145 5.95 -16.35 -6.67
N SER A 146 7.15 -16.28 -6.09
CA SER A 146 7.73 -17.40 -5.35
C SER A 146 6.96 -17.76 -4.08
N LEU A 147 6.30 -16.77 -3.46
CA LEU A 147 5.49 -16.93 -2.25
C LEU A 147 4.14 -17.63 -2.51
N GLY A 148 3.69 -17.68 -3.75
CA GLY A 148 2.41 -18.28 -4.15
C GLY A 148 2.47 -19.76 -4.55
N LYS A 149 3.59 -20.44 -4.29
CA LYS A 149 3.80 -21.86 -4.64
C LYS A 149 3.54 -22.80 -3.48
#